data_73706c63b13e1b2e1f27a71142290e95
#
_entry.id   73706c63b13e1b2e1f27a71142290e95
#
_cell.length_a   1.000
_cell.length_b   1.000
_cell.length_c   1.000
_cell.angle_alpha   90.00
_cell.angle_beta   90.00
_cell.angle_gamma   90.00
#
_symmetry.space_group_name_H-M   'P 1'
#
loop_
_entity.id
_entity.type
_entity.pdbx_description
1 polymer ?
#
loop_
_entity_poly.entity_id
_entity_poly.type
_entity_poly.pdbx_seq_one_letter_code
_entity_poly.pdbx_strand_id
1 'polypeptide(L)'
;VRAGSPLSDGSVTPDDILKIKGPTAVQEYLVNEIQEVYRLQGVKIDDKHFEIIVRQMMTKVEIVDGGDTQFLEGALEHKYDFLEENNRVFGLKVVTEPGDSKIFKAGQMITARELRDENSKLKREDLQLVEVREALTATATPVLQGITRAALQTKSFMSAASFQETTKVLNEAAVSGKIDFLNGLKENVIVGHRIP
;
A
#
# COMPACT_ATOMS: atom_id res chain seq x y z
N VAL A 1 12.04 24.21 22.16
CA VAL A 1 11.59 23.88 20.79
C VAL A 1 11.54 22.36 20.69
N ARG A 2 10.40 21.82 20.28
CA ARG A 2 10.25 20.37 20.04
C ARG A 2 10.50 20.07 18.56
N ALA A 3 10.89 18.81 18.26
CA ALA A 3 11.02 18.39 16.88
C ALA A 3 9.71 18.64 16.11
N GLY A 4 9.78 19.26 14.93
CA GLY A 4 8.62 19.63 14.13
C GLY A 4 7.88 20.90 14.54
N SER A 5 8.43 21.69 15.48
CA SER A 5 7.91 23.04 15.74
C SER A 5 8.40 24.01 14.66
N PRO A 6 7.54 24.86 14.07
CA PRO A 6 7.96 25.87 13.11
C PRO A 6 8.89 26.89 13.81
N LEU A 7 9.96 27.27 13.12
CA LEU A 7 10.93 28.26 13.62
C LEU A 7 10.61 29.66 13.12
N SER A 8 9.79 29.81 12.11
CA SER A 8 9.35 31.07 11.53
C SER A 8 7.86 30.99 11.18
N ASP A 9 7.22 32.15 11.12
CA ASP A 9 5.87 32.28 10.61
C ASP A 9 5.88 32.03 9.08
N GLY A 10 5.05 31.09 8.62
CA GLY A 10 4.91 30.74 7.22
C GLY A 10 4.08 29.49 7.05
N SER A 11 3.59 29.26 5.83
CA SER A 11 2.84 28.02 5.50
C SER A 11 3.80 26.81 5.52
N VAL A 12 3.43 25.80 6.29
CA VAL A 12 4.15 24.52 6.31
C VAL A 12 3.59 23.62 5.22
N THR A 13 4.46 22.96 4.45
CA THR A 13 3.97 22.03 3.43
C THR A 13 3.40 20.77 4.10
N PRO A 14 2.28 20.22 3.61
CA PRO A 14 1.73 18.98 4.17
C PRO A 14 2.72 17.81 4.12
N ASP A 15 3.59 17.76 3.10
CA ASP A 15 4.62 16.74 2.97
C ASP A 15 5.67 16.82 4.10
N ASP A 16 6.05 18.00 4.53
CA ASP A 16 6.98 18.18 5.67
C ASP A 16 6.32 17.72 6.97
N ILE A 17 5.04 18.04 7.15
CA ILE A 17 4.28 17.56 8.31
C ILE A 17 4.23 16.03 8.31
N LEU A 18 4.00 15.41 7.14
CA LEU A 18 3.95 13.97 7.00
C LEU A 18 5.26 13.31 7.42
N LYS A 19 6.38 13.85 6.93
CA LYS A 19 7.72 13.31 7.23
C LYS A 19 8.13 13.48 8.70
N ILE A 20 7.73 14.59 9.33
CA ILE A 20 8.21 14.95 10.68
C ILE A 20 7.24 14.48 11.76
N LYS A 21 5.94 14.72 11.59
CA LYS A 21 4.90 14.48 12.60
C LYS A 21 4.06 13.22 12.33
N GLY A 22 4.16 12.69 11.12
CA GLY A 22 3.44 11.47 10.71
C GLY A 22 2.03 11.73 10.13
N PRO A 23 1.35 10.64 9.73
CA PRO A 23 0.11 10.72 8.94
C PRO A 23 -1.06 11.37 9.69
N THR A 24 -1.22 11.11 10.98
CA THR A 24 -2.32 11.66 11.79
C THR A 24 -2.27 13.19 11.84
N ALA A 25 -1.08 13.75 12.06
CA ALA A 25 -0.90 15.20 12.13
C ALA A 25 -1.22 15.90 10.80
N VAL A 26 -0.91 15.25 9.65
CA VAL A 26 -1.28 15.78 8.32
C VAL A 26 -2.79 15.77 8.13
N GLN A 27 -3.47 14.72 8.56
CA GLN A 27 -4.92 14.61 8.44
C GLN A 27 -5.61 15.73 9.23
N GLU A 28 -5.22 15.94 10.48
CA GLU A 28 -5.73 17.01 11.32
C GLU A 28 -5.44 18.40 10.71
N TYR A 29 -4.23 18.61 10.24
CA TYR A 29 -3.83 19.86 9.60
C TYR A 29 -4.70 20.17 8.37
N LEU A 30 -4.83 19.20 7.44
CA LEU A 30 -5.60 19.40 6.22
C LEU A 30 -7.09 19.66 6.50
N VAL A 31 -7.70 18.91 7.42
CA VAL A 31 -9.11 19.13 7.79
C VAL A 31 -9.31 20.52 8.40
N ASN A 32 -8.42 20.93 9.30
CA ASN A 32 -8.52 22.25 9.94
C ASN A 32 -8.34 23.40 8.94
N GLU A 33 -7.35 23.34 8.07
CA GLU A 33 -7.10 24.38 7.06
C GLU A 33 -8.28 24.51 6.07
N ILE A 34 -8.84 23.37 5.61
CA ILE A 34 -10.00 23.38 4.71
C ILE A 34 -11.22 23.97 5.43
N GLN A 35 -11.47 23.56 6.67
CA GLN A 35 -12.58 24.05 7.47
C GLN A 35 -12.46 25.54 7.76
N GLU A 36 -11.27 26.04 8.01
CA GLU A 36 -11.03 27.47 8.22
C GLU A 36 -11.47 28.30 7.01
N VAL A 37 -11.08 27.88 5.81
CA VAL A 37 -11.48 28.54 4.55
C VAL A 37 -13.01 28.57 4.40
N TYR A 38 -13.71 27.46 4.67
CA TYR A 38 -15.17 27.40 4.57
C TYR A 38 -15.86 28.24 5.66
N ARG A 39 -15.34 28.25 6.88
CA ARG A 39 -15.86 29.06 7.99
C ARG A 39 -15.74 30.58 7.70
N LEU A 40 -14.64 31.00 7.09
CA LEU A 40 -14.45 32.39 6.65
C LEU A 40 -15.51 32.83 5.63
N GLN A 41 -16.02 31.90 4.83
CA GLN A 41 -17.10 32.15 3.86
C GLN A 41 -18.50 31.94 4.44
N GLY A 42 -18.63 31.66 5.74
CA GLY A 42 -19.91 31.43 6.41
C GLY A 42 -20.57 30.09 6.10
N VAL A 43 -19.84 29.15 5.46
CA VAL A 43 -20.32 27.83 5.11
C VAL A 43 -20.01 26.84 6.23
N LYS A 44 -21.02 26.09 6.67
CA LYS A 44 -20.88 25.04 7.69
C LYS A 44 -20.94 23.68 6.99
N ILE A 45 -19.86 22.92 7.07
CA ILE A 45 -19.74 21.55 6.54
C ILE A 45 -19.24 20.66 7.68
N ASP A 46 -19.77 19.44 7.79
CA ASP A 46 -19.29 18.46 8.77
C ASP A 46 -17.89 17.98 8.40
N ASP A 47 -17.01 17.85 9.38
CA ASP A 47 -15.62 17.44 9.22
C ASP A 47 -15.49 16.07 8.54
N LYS A 48 -16.45 15.16 8.74
CA LYS A 48 -16.47 13.82 8.16
C LYS A 48 -16.34 13.80 6.63
N HIS A 49 -16.88 14.80 5.96
CA HIS A 49 -16.80 14.90 4.49
C HIS A 49 -15.35 15.12 4.04
N PHE A 50 -14.59 15.93 4.78
CA PHE A 50 -13.17 16.16 4.48
C PHE A 50 -12.30 14.99 4.93
N GLU A 51 -12.59 14.42 6.10
CA GLU A 51 -11.87 13.26 6.63
C GLU A 51 -11.87 12.08 5.64
N ILE A 52 -13.01 11.79 5.01
CA ILE A 52 -13.12 10.72 4.01
C ILE A 52 -12.21 11.01 2.80
N ILE A 53 -12.19 12.26 2.33
CA ILE A 53 -11.37 12.66 1.19
C ILE A 53 -9.89 12.57 1.54
N VAL A 54 -9.49 13.12 2.69
CA VAL A 54 -8.10 13.09 3.16
C VAL A 54 -7.62 11.65 3.38
N ARG A 55 -8.50 10.79 3.90
CA ARG A 55 -8.20 9.36 4.03
C ARG A 55 -7.88 8.72 2.67
N GLN A 56 -8.64 9.06 1.61
CA GLN A 56 -8.40 8.55 0.27
C GLN A 56 -7.07 9.09 -0.33
N MET A 57 -6.70 10.32 -0.02
CA MET A 57 -5.42 10.90 -0.43
C MET A 57 -4.21 10.17 0.19
N MET A 58 -4.40 9.44 1.28
CA MET A 58 -3.34 8.74 2.03
C MET A 58 -3.47 7.22 2.00
N THR A 59 -4.14 6.67 0.99
CA THR A 59 -4.31 5.21 0.83
C THR A 59 -3.10 4.51 0.23
N LYS A 60 -2.19 5.26 -0.37
CA LYS A 60 -0.99 4.73 -1.01
C LYS A 60 0.25 4.86 -0.14
N VAL A 61 1.15 3.91 -0.30
CA VAL A 61 2.48 3.90 0.30
C VAL A 61 3.52 3.72 -0.80
N GLU A 62 4.67 4.32 -0.64
CA GLU A 62 5.82 4.14 -1.51
C GLU A 62 6.76 3.11 -0.90
N ILE A 63 7.09 2.08 -1.66
CA ILE A 63 7.97 1.01 -1.23
C ILE A 63 9.40 1.53 -1.21
N VAL A 64 10.04 1.47 -0.05
CA VAL A 64 11.46 1.85 0.12
C VAL A 64 12.36 0.67 -0.15
N ASP A 65 12.01 -0.49 0.40
CA ASP A 65 12.72 -1.76 0.23
C ASP A 65 11.68 -2.86 0.09
N GLY A 66 11.76 -3.61 -0.97
CA GLY A 66 10.85 -4.71 -1.27
C GLY A 66 11.11 -5.98 -0.44
N GLY A 67 12.29 -6.12 0.14
CA GLY A 67 12.67 -7.34 0.86
C GLY A 67 12.47 -8.60 0.01
N ASP A 68 11.86 -9.62 0.61
CA ASP A 68 11.50 -10.88 -0.08
C ASP A 68 10.04 -10.89 -0.61
N THR A 69 9.37 -9.72 -0.64
CA THR A 69 8.02 -9.57 -1.18
C THR A 69 8.04 -9.41 -2.71
N GLN A 70 6.84 -9.37 -3.32
CA GLN A 70 6.72 -9.15 -4.77
C GLN A 70 6.80 -7.67 -5.17
N PHE A 71 6.98 -6.76 -4.21
CA PHE A 71 7.01 -5.34 -4.47
C PHE A 71 8.35 -4.88 -5.04
N LEU A 72 8.27 -3.92 -5.96
CA LEU A 72 9.44 -3.24 -6.51
C LEU A 72 9.72 -1.97 -5.71
N GLU A 73 10.99 -1.64 -5.54
CA GLU A 73 11.43 -0.39 -4.94
C GLU A 73 10.89 0.82 -5.72
N GLY A 74 10.42 1.84 -5.01
CA GLY A 74 9.81 3.03 -5.60
C GLY A 74 8.39 2.84 -6.16
N ALA A 75 7.80 1.65 -6.06
CA ALA A 75 6.42 1.42 -6.46
C ALA A 75 5.43 2.06 -5.48
N LEU A 76 4.32 2.57 -6.01
CA LEU A 76 3.21 3.11 -5.24
C LEU A 76 2.12 2.05 -5.09
N GLU A 77 2.06 1.43 -3.93
CA GLU A 77 1.11 0.36 -3.64
C GLU A 77 0.00 0.79 -2.69
N HIS A 78 -1.08 0.07 -2.70
CA HIS A 78 -2.18 0.32 -1.77
C HIS A 78 -1.81 -0.18 -0.37
N LYS A 79 -2.05 0.62 0.66
CA LYS A 79 -1.68 0.30 2.05
C LYS A 79 -2.17 -1.07 2.52
N TYR A 80 -3.38 -1.48 2.12
CA TYR A 80 -3.92 -2.79 2.50
C TYR A 80 -3.20 -3.93 1.79
N ASP A 81 -2.91 -3.78 0.51
CA ASP A 81 -2.19 -4.80 -0.28
C ASP A 81 -0.77 -4.97 0.25
N PHE A 82 -0.13 -3.86 0.63
CA PHE A 82 1.17 -3.86 1.30
C PHE A 82 1.13 -4.63 2.65
N LEU A 83 0.11 -4.38 3.47
CA LEU A 83 -0.03 -5.08 4.76
C LEU A 83 -0.35 -6.56 4.56
N GLU A 84 -1.19 -6.90 3.60
CA GLU A 84 -1.55 -8.29 3.28
C GLU A 84 -0.33 -9.09 2.82
N GLU A 85 0.46 -8.53 1.90
CA GLU A 85 1.68 -9.18 1.40
C GLU A 85 2.73 -9.33 2.51
N ASN A 86 2.93 -8.30 3.33
CA ASN A 86 3.83 -8.39 4.47
C ASN A 86 3.38 -9.46 5.48
N ASN A 87 2.07 -9.57 5.73
CA ASN A 87 1.53 -10.62 6.59
C ASN A 87 1.72 -12.01 5.98
N ARG A 88 1.65 -12.13 4.64
CA ARG A 88 1.91 -13.39 3.93
C ARG A 88 3.36 -13.84 4.08
N VAL A 89 4.29 -12.90 3.95
CA VAL A 89 5.75 -13.17 4.03
C VAL A 89 6.20 -13.34 5.49
N PHE A 90 5.50 -12.68 6.42
CA PHE A 90 5.86 -12.73 7.84
C PHE A 90 5.83 -14.16 8.38
N GLY A 91 6.94 -14.58 8.98
CA GLY A 91 7.10 -15.92 9.54
C GLY A 91 7.51 -17.01 8.53
N LEU A 92 7.63 -16.67 7.24
CA LEU A 92 8.24 -17.57 6.26
C LEU A 92 9.77 -17.55 6.39
N LYS A 93 10.38 -18.57 5.83
CA LYS A 93 11.84 -18.72 5.77
C LYS A 93 12.27 -18.88 4.32
N VAL A 94 13.38 -18.26 3.98
CA VAL A 94 14.00 -18.35 2.66
C VAL A 94 15.15 -19.33 2.73
N VAL A 95 15.16 -20.31 1.83
CA VAL A 95 16.21 -21.31 1.73
C VAL A 95 17.47 -20.63 1.19
N THR A 96 18.53 -20.62 1.98
CA THR A 96 19.87 -20.16 1.55
C THR A 96 20.63 -21.28 0.88
N GLU A 97 20.73 -22.43 1.56
CA GLU A 97 21.36 -23.62 1.04
C GLU A 97 20.40 -24.82 1.15
N PRO A 98 20.02 -25.45 0.03
CA PRO A 98 19.09 -26.57 0.05
C PRO A 98 19.69 -27.87 0.62
N GLY A 99 21.00 -27.92 0.84
CA GLY A 99 21.68 -29.16 1.25
C GLY A 99 21.39 -30.30 0.28
N ASP A 100 21.10 -31.48 0.83
CA ASP A 100 20.73 -32.69 0.05
C ASP A 100 19.21 -32.82 -0.19
N SER A 101 18.43 -31.77 0.08
CA SER A 101 16.98 -31.80 -0.16
C SER A 101 16.69 -31.82 -1.65
N LYS A 102 15.82 -32.76 -2.06
CA LYS A 102 15.32 -32.86 -3.44
C LYS A 102 14.08 -32.00 -3.69
N ILE A 103 13.50 -31.44 -2.62
CA ILE A 103 12.21 -30.73 -2.66
C ILE A 103 12.43 -29.23 -2.74
N PHE A 104 13.39 -28.70 -1.99
CA PHE A 104 13.63 -27.26 -1.89
C PHE A 104 14.74 -26.76 -2.83
N LYS A 105 14.55 -25.53 -3.28
CA LYS A 105 15.54 -24.83 -4.12
C LYS A 105 16.04 -23.58 -3.39
N ALA A 106 17.26 -23.17 -3.67
CA ALA A 106 17.80 -21.92 -3.16
C ALA A 106 16.88 -20.73 -3.55
N GLY A 107 16.62 -19.82 -2.61
CA GLY A 107 15.73 -18.69 -2.78
C GLY A 107 14.24 -19.01 -2.63
N GLN A 108 13.84 -20.25 -2.38
CA GLN A 108 12.45 -20.62 -2.18
C GLN A 108 11.98 -20.22 -0.79
N MET A 109 10.77 -19.63 -0.69
CA MET A 109 10.11 -19.36 0.58
C MET A 109 9.35 -20.59 1.05
N ILE A 110 9.56 -20.97 2.31
CA ILE A 110 8.97 -22.14 2.95
C ILE A 110 8.46 -21.81 4.35
N THR A 111 7.54 -22.59 4.83
CA THR A 111 7.05 -22.47 6.22
C THR A 111 8.00 -23.16 7.21
N ALA A 112 7.99 -22.72 8.45
CA ALA A 112 8.77 -23.37 9.52
C ALA A 112 8.38 -24.84 9.72
N ARG A 113 7.14 -25.23 9.37
CA ARG A 113 6.66 -26.58 9.46
C ARG A 113 7.28 -27.46 8.35
N GLU A 114 7.23 -27.03 7.11
CA GLU A 114 7.84 -27.73 5.98
C GLU A 114 9.35 -27.95 6.18
N LEU A 115 10.04 -26.91 6.65
CA LEU A 115 11.46 -27.00 6.99
C LEU A 115 11.72 -28.08 8.05
N ARG A 116 10.93 -28.12 9.12
CA ARG A 116 11.08 -29.09 10.20
C ARG A 116 10.85 -30.51 9.73
N ASP A 117 9.81 -30.69 8.93
CA ASP A 117 9.43 -32.00 8.40
C ASP A 117 10.53 -32.56 7.47
N GLU A 118 11.07 -31.71 6.58
CA GLU A 118 12.15 -32.12 5.68
C GLU A 118 13.48 -32.33 6.42
N ASN A 119 13.88 -31.44 7.29
CA ASN A 119 15.09 -31.60 8.10
C ASN A 119 15.03 -32.82 8.99
N SER A 120 13.84 -33.22 9.45
CA SER A 120 13.65 -34.46 10.22
C SER A 120 13.85 -35.71 9.36
N LYS A 121 13.53 -35.69 8.06
CA LYS A 121 13.81 -36.78 7.11
C LYS A 121 15.30 -36.84 6.79
N LEU A 122 15.91 -35.71 6.40
CA LEU A 122 17.34 -35.65 6.08
C LEU A 122 18.21 -36.09 7.25
N LYS A 123 17.84 -35.73 8.48
CA LYS A 123 18.55 -36.17 9.69
C LYS A 123 18.49 -37.65 9.92
N ARG A 124 17.40 -38.35 9.51
CA ARG A 124 17.29 -39.80 9.62
C ARG A 124 18.15 -40.55 8.61
N GLU A 125 18.46 -39.87 7.49
CA GLU A 125 19.25 -40.40 6.39
C GLU A 125 20.73 -39.96 6.46
N ASP A 126 21.14 -39.26 7.55
CA ASP A 126 22.46 -38.66 7.75
C ASP A 126 22.92 -37.76 6.60
N LEU A 127 21.97 -37.01 5.99
CA LEU A 127 22.18 -36.09 4.89
C LEU A 127 22.35 -34.63 5.39
N GLN A 128 22.86 -33.75 4.54
CA GLN A 128 23.00 -32.33 4.85
C GLN A 128 21.66 -31.65 5.01
N LEU A 129 21.50 -30.90 6.09
CA LEU A 129 20.28 -30.19 6.42
C LEU A 129 20.11 -28.93 5.54
N VAL A 130 18.86 -28.52 5.39
CA VAL A 130 18.51 -27.26 4.70
C VAL A 130 18.83 -26.08 5.61
N GLU A 131 19.64 -25.15 5.10
CA GLU A 131 19.90 -23.87 5.78
C GLU A 131 18.93 -22.79 5.28
N VAL A 132 18.42 -21.99 6.22
CA VAL A 132 17.43 -20.96 5.93
C VAL A 132 17.73 -19.68 6.71
N ARG A 133 17.31 -18.55 6.13
CA ARG A 133 17.18 -17.28 6.84
C ARG A 133 15.71 -16.92 6.99
N GLU A 134 15.42 -16.00 7.90
CA GLU A 134 14.07 -15.42 7.98
C GLU A 134 13.79 -14.55 6.75
N ALA A 135 12.55 -14.62 6.27
CA ALA A 135 12.11 -13.77 5.16
C ALA A 135 11.98 -12.32 5.65
N LEU A 136 12.48 -11.40 4.84
CA LEU A 136 12.41 -9.96 5.10
C LEU A 136 11.12 -9.39 4.52
N THR A 137 10.35 -8.72 5.36
CA THR A 137 9.16 -7.97 4.94
C THR A 137 9.54 -6.66 4.25
N ALA A 138 8.70 -6.19 3.34
CA ALA A 138 8.91 -4.90 2.70
C ALA A 138 8.74 -3.74 3.68
N THR A 139 9.50 -2.67 3.44
CA THR A 139 9.36 -1.39 4.15
C THR A 139 8.80 -0.33 3.21
N ALA A 140 7.94 0.55 3.74
CA ALA A 140 7.32 1.60 2.95
C ALA A 140 7.13 2.88 3.74
N THR A 141 7.08 3.99 3.03
CA THR A 141 6.73 5.31 3.58
C THR A 141 5.33 5.73 3.14
N PRO A 142 4.53 6.34 4.01
CA PRO A 142 3.23 6.89 3.63
C PRO A 142 3.41 8.07 2.67
N VAL A 143 2.55 8.15 1.66
CA VAL A 143 2.56 9.22 0.65
C VAL A 143 1.24 9.97 0.69
N LEU A 144 1.31 11.30 0.62
CA LEU A 144 0.15 12.15 0.43
C LEU A 144 -0.04 12.43 -1.06
N GLN A 145 -1.16 12.02 -1.61
CA GLN A 145 -1.52 12.29 -3.01
C GLN A 145 -2.51 13.45 -3.10
N GLY A 146 -2.39 14.28 -4.13
CA GLY A 146 -3.43 15.25 -4.45
C GLY A 146 -4.75 14.56 -4.82
N ILE A 147 -5.89 15.24 -4.61
CA ILE A 147 -7.24 14.68 -4.82
C ILE A 147 -7.44 14.09 -6.22
N THR A 148 -6.97 14.78 -7.26
CA THR A 148 -7.08 14.30 -8.66
C THR A 148 -6.31 13.00 -8.88
N ARG A 149 -5.06 12.93 -8.37
CA ARG A 149 -4.23 11.74 -8.50
C ARG A 149 -4.80 10.57 -7.70
N ALA A 150 -5.30 10.84 -6.50
CA ALA A 150 -5.96 9.82 -5.68
C ALA A 150 -7.22 9.26 -6.36
N ALA A 151 -7.99 10.11 -7.06
CA ALA A 151 -9.18 9.69 -7.80
C ALA A 151 -8.87 8.88 -9.07
N LEU A 152 -7.74 9.16 -9.75
CA LEU A 152 -7.30 8.43 -10.95
C LEU A 152 -6.58 7.12 -10.65
N GLN A 153 -5.95 7.01 -9.48
CA GLN A 153 -5.19 5.81 -9.06
C GLN A 153 -5.99 4.88 -8.15
N THR A 154 -7.30 4.84 -8.28
CA THR A 154 -8.17 3.88 -7.59
C THR A 154 -7.97 2.47 -8.13
N LYS A 155 -8.37 1.45 -7.36
CA LYS A 155 -8.34 0.04 -7.81
C LYS A 155 -9.24 -0.20 -9.04
N SER A 156 -10.37 0.53 -9.12
CA SER A 156 -11.30 0.45 -10.24
C SER A 156 -10.88 1.41 -11.36
N PHE A 157 -10.48 0.85 -12.49
CA PHE A 157 -10.18 1.66 -13.68
C PHE A 157 -11.46 2.25 -14.31
N MET A 158 -12.61 1.61 -14.17
CA MET A 158 -13.91 2.13 -14.61
C MET A 158 -14.27 3.42 -13.87
N SER A 159 -14.11 3.44 -12.56
CA SER A 159 -14.31 4.63 -11.73
C SER A 159 -13.35 5.76 -12.12
N ALA A 160 -12.08 5.45 -12.31
CA ALA A 160 -11.07 6.42 -12.75
C ALA A 160 -11.38 7.01 -14.13
N ALA A 161 -11.71 6.16 -15.11
CA ALA A 161 -12.05 6.55 -16.47
C ALA A 161 -13.28 7.47 -16.56
N SER A 162 -14.24 7.29 -15.65
CA SER A 162 -15.43 8.15 -15.61
C SER A 162 -15.18 9.54 -14.99
N PHE A 163 -14.04 9.74 -14.35
CA PHE A 163 -13.70 11.02 -13.73
C PHE A 163 -12.96 11.96 -14.69
N GLN A 164 -11.80 11.56 -15.18
CA GLN A 164 -10.98 12.32 -16.12
C GLN A 164 -10.10 11.38 -16.94
N GLU A 165 -9.53 11.90 -18.05
CA GLU A 165 -8.56 11.19 -18.91
C GLU A 165 -9.07 9.82 -19.38
N THR A 166 -10.34 9.72 -19.74
CA THR A 166 -11.03 8.45 -20.08
C THR A 166 -10.25 7.57 -21.05
N THR A 167 -9.78 8.14 -22.15
CA THR A 167 -9.05 7.41 -23.20
C THR A 167 -7.71 6.87 -22.70
N LYS A 168 -6.98 7.68 -21.94
CA LYS A 168 -5.68 7.29 -21.38
C LYS A 168 -5.83 6.16 -20.36
N VAL A 169 -6.78 6.31 -19.43
CA VAL A 169 -7.04 5.30 -18.39
C VAL A 169 -7.49 3.97 -19.01
N LEU A 170 -8.38 4.01 -20.00
CA LEU A 170 -8.84 2.79 -20.68
C LEU A 170 -7.73 2.12 -21.47
N ASN A 171 -6.89 2.89 -22.17
CA ASN A 171 -5.74 2.36 -22.90
C ASN A 171 -4.74 1.69 -21.95
N GLU A 172 -4.44 2.33 -20.83
CA GLU A 172 -3.53 1.82 -19.82
C GLU A 172 -4.06 0.54 -19.18
N ALA A 173 -5.37 0.50 -18.88
CA ALA A 173 -6.04 -0.68 -18.36
C ALA A 173 -6.03 -1.84 -19.38
N ALA A 174 -6.27 -1.55 -20.66
CA ALA A 174 -6.25 -2.55 -21.72
C ALA A 174 -4.85 -3.14 -21.93
N VAL A 175 -3.81 -2.29 -21.99
CA VAL A 175 -2.41 -2.74 -22.15
C VAL A 175 -1.94 -3.57 -20.95
N SER A 176 -2.34 -3.15 -19.74
CA SER A 176 -1.97 -3.85 -18.51
C SER A 176 -2.84 -5.06 -18.21
N GLY A 177 -3.89 -5.33 -18.98
CA GLY A 177 -4.83 -6.43 -18.73
C GLY A 177 -5.56 -6.33 -17.39
N LYS A 178 -5.86 -5.09 -16.91
CA LYS A 178 -6.52 -4.88 -15.63
C LYS A 178 -7.94 -5.45 -15.62
N ILE A 179 -8.33 -6.04 -14.49
CA ILE A 179 -9.68 -6.55 -14.24
C ILE A 179 -10.33 -5.66 -13.19
N ASP A 180 -11.56 -5.21 -13.46
CA ASP A 180 -12.39 -4.49 -12.49
C ASP A 180 -13.41 -5.45 -11.87
N PHE A 181 -13.38 -5.57 -10.56
CA PHE A 181 -14.27 -6.48 -9.81
C PHE A 181 -15.64 -5.88 -9.51
N LEU A 182 -15.92 -4.66 -9.97
CA LEU A 182 -17.21 -3.97 -9.81
C LEU A 182 -17.71 -3.92 -8.35
N ASN A 183 -16.81 -3.70 -7.42
CA ASN A 183 -17.13 -3.66 -6.00
C ASN A 183 -17.77 -2.33 -5.54
N GLY A 184 -17.57 -1.26 -6.31
CA GLY A 184 -18.08 0.08 -5.99
C GLY A 184 -19.44 0.37 -6.62
N LEU A 185 -20.07 1.45 -6.17
CA LEU A 185 -21.36 1.90 -6.72
C LEU A 185 -21.21 2.42 -8.16
N LYS A 186 -20.15 3.17 -8.42
CA LYS A 186 -19.92 3.89 -9.66
C LYS A 186 -19.73 2.95 -10.85
N GLU A 187 -18.93 1.92 -10.67
CA GLU A 187 -18.65 0.89 -11.68
C GLU A 187 -19.91 0.15 -12.06
N ASN A 188 -20.71 -0.26 -11.07
CA ASN A 188 -21.96 -0.98 -11.31
C ASN A 188 -23.00 -0.13 -12.05
N VAL A 189 -23.10 1.17 -11.70
CA VAL A 189 -23.98 2.10 -12.41
C VAL A 189 -23.56 2.28 -13.87
N ILE A 190 -22.27 2.39 -14.16
CA ILE A 190 -21.75 2.56 -15.53
C ILE A 190 -22.05 1.32 -16.37
N VAL A 191 -21.87 0.12 -15.83
CA VAL A 191 -22.11 -1.14 -16.54
C VAL A 191 -23.59 -1.52 -16.58
N GLY A 192 -24.44 -0.91 -15.74
CA GLY A 192 -25.88 -1.22 -15.64
C GLY A 192 -26.18 -2.44 -14.77
N HIS A 193 -25.25 -2.84 -13.90
CA HIS A 193 -25.48 -3.89 -12.90
C HIS A 193 -26.24 -3.36 -11.68
N ARG A 194 -26.80 -4.29 -10.92
CA ARG A 194 -27.40 -3.96 -9.61
C ARG A 194 -26.30 -3.48 -8.68
N ILE A 195 -26.65 -2.49 -7.87
CA ILE A 195 -25.77 -1.96 -6.82
C ILE A 195 -25.57 -3.05 -5.76
N PRO A 196 -24.30 -3.35 -5.37
CA PRO A 196 -23.99 -4.35 -4.36
C PRO A 196 -24.48 -3.95 -2.96
#